data_e814369c9c854bff99ab09ce3e539cde
#
_entry.id   e814369c9c854bff99ab09ce3e539cde
#
_cell.length_a   1.000
_cell.length_b   1.000
_cell.length_c   1.000
_cell.angle_alpha   90.00
_cell.angle_beta   90.00
_cell.angle_gamma   90.00
#
_symmetry.space_group_name_H-M   'P 1'
#
loop_
_entity.id
_entity.type
_entity.pdbx_description
1 polymer ?
#
loop_
_entity_poly.entity_id
_entity_poly.type
_entity_poly.pdbx_seq_one_letter_code
_entity_poly.pdbx_strand_id
1 'polypeptide(L)'
;MTAGELIFANLVDQRVHDAYGDRGQSGIYLFGRPGRALPFVMYRAWKVPTGVVSEEVRFIGPSGRTVYRWGPEVRRMLGSMDLTEERDLVDDAHFDEDGTFLASFIIDGEIVGEVQVPVYVQAAPDKLPKEVEDGLRKSDVIWVGIEHRGKRVTAPVWFAYKGGRIFVLSKNAPGAQEQTVPGIPGAREVVVVTRRKGRDTSLDEFYAAVRPLEGPEWEQAAKVLADRRRSRVGAPAESITAWRGSCTIAELTPVVKT
;
A
#
# COMPACT_ATOMS: atom_id res chain seq x y z
N MET A 1 12.59 38.72 -2.78
CA MET A 1 11.14 38.42 -2.71
C MET A 1 11.03 37.25 -1.77
N THR A 2 10.24 37.33 -0.71
CA THR A 2 10.00 36.22 0.21
C THR A 2 9.26 35.11 -0.53
N ALA A 3 9.79 33.92 -0.54
CA ALA A 3 9.25 32.76 -1.28
C ALA A 3 7.84 32.34 -0.82
N GLY A 4 7.39 32.80 0.29
CA GLY A 4 6.10 32.47 0.89
C GLY A 4 6.25 32.09 2.37
N GLU A 5 5.12 31.80 3.00
CA GLU A 5 5.05 31.39 4.40
C GLU A 5 4.03 30.27 4.54
N LEU A 6 4.42 29.15 5.12
CA LEU A 6 3.50 28.10 5.54
C LEU A 6 2.78 28.56 6.81
N ILE A 7 1.47 28.74 6.74
CA ILE A 7 0.66 29.17 7.89
C ILE A 7 0.23 27.97 8.72
N PHE A 8 -0.12 26.90 8.02
CA PHE A 8 -0.59 25.65 8.63
C PHE A 8 -0.34 24.46 7.72
N ALA A 9 0.01 23.33 8.29
CA ALA A 9 -0.06 22.05 7.59
C ALA A 9 -0.51 20.96 8.56
N ASN A 10 -1.25 20.00 8.02
CA ASN A 10 -1.66 18.79 8.71
C ASN A 10 -1.59 17.60 7.76
N LEU A 11 -1.03 16.51 8.24
CA LEU A 11 -0.91 15.28 7.49
C LEU A 11 -1.71 14.23 8.24
N VAL A 12 -2.83 13.82 7.67
CA VAL A 12 -3.85 13.01 8.35
C VAL A 12 -4.09 11.73 7.57
N ASP A 13 -4.02 10.58 8.23
CA ASP A 13 -4.43 9.30 7.63
C ASP A 13 -5.83 9.47 6.97
N GLN A 14 -5.98 8.96 5.75
CA GLN A 14 -7.21 9.16 4.99
C GLN A 14 -8.45 8.73 5.76
N ARG A 15 -8.41 7.65 6.52
CA ARG A 15 -9.54 7.16 7.32
C ARG A 15 -9.93 8.13 8.43
N VAL A 16 -8.92 8.77 9.05
CA VAL A 16 -9.14 9.80 10.07
C VAL A 16 -9.67 11.08 9.42
N HIS A 17 -9.13 11.44 8.25
CA HIS A 17 -9.62 12.57 7.48
C HIS A 17 -11.08 12.37 7.01
N ASP A 18 -11.44 11.18 6.55
CA ASP A 18 -12.81 10.86 6.14
C ASP A 18 -13.82 11.00 7.29
N ALA A 19 -13.36 10.74 8.53
CA ALA A 19 -14.19 10.85 9.73
C ALA A 19 -14.23 12.28 10.33
N TYR A 20 -13.12 13.01 10.29
CA TYR A 20 -12.92 14.25 11.06
C TYR A 20 -12.47 15.44 10.21
N GLY A 21 -12.24 15.26 8.90
CA GLY A 21 -11.74 16.28 7.98
C GLY A 21 -10.31 16.74 8.31
N ASP A 22 -9.95 17.94 7.85
CA ASP A 22 -8.62 18.53 8.02
C ASP A 22 -8.22 18.75 9.52
N ARG A 23 -9.18 18.65 10.43
CA ARG A 23 -8.97 18.74 11.88
C ARG A 23 -8.65 17.40 12.53
N GLY A 24 -8.58 16.33 11.75
CA GLY A 24 -8.16 15.01 12.22
C GLY A 24 -6.77 15.08 12.86
N GLN A 25 -6.51 14.15 13.77
CA GLN A 25 -5.20 14.05 14.40
C GLN A 25 -4.12 13.79 13.35
N SER A 26 -3.03 14.59 13.39
CA SER A 26 -1.87 14.38 12.53
C SER A 26 -1.27 13.01 12.77
N GLY A 27 -0.94 12.32 11.69
CA GLY A 27 -0.24 11.06 11.75
C GLY A 27 -0.34 10.27 10.45
N ILE A 28 0.74 9.58 10.14
CA ILE A 28 0.87 8.66 9.01
C ILE A 28 1.01 7.25 9.57
N TYR A 29 0.31 6.30 8.99
CA TYR A 29 0.32 4.92 9.46
C TYR A 29 0.99 4.00 8.45
N LEU A 30 1.87 3.14 8.96
CA LEU A 30 2.54 2.07 8.22
C LEU A 30 2.00 0.72 8.69
N PHE A 31 2.04 -0.27 7.82
CA PHE A 31 1.56 -1.60 8.15
C PHE A 31 2.65 -2.52 8.70
N GLY A 32 2.44 -3.05 9.89
CA GLY A 32 3.17 -4.18 10.49
C GLY A 32 4.67 -4.01 10.62
N ARG A 33 5.27 -3.15 9.82
CA ARG A 33 6.70 -2.77 9.78
C ARG A 33 6.86 -1.50 8.96
N PRO A 34 8.00 -0.81 9.06
CA PRO A 34 8.35 0.26 8.14
C PRO A 34 8.21 -0.18 6.68
N GLY A 35 7.66 0.68 5.85
CA GLY A 35 7.36 0.38 4.46
C GLY A 35 6.40 1.39 3.82
N ARG A 36 5.48 0.92 2.99
CA ARG A 36 4.47 1.79 2.36
C ARG A 36 3.52 2.35 3.40
N ALA A 37 3.32 3.67 3.36
CA ALA A 37 2.30 4.33 4.15
C ALA A 37 0.90 3.98 3.64
N LEU A 38 -0.07 3.96 4.56
CA LEU A 38 -1.47 4.08 4.18
C LEU A 38 -1.69 5.43 3.52
N PRO A 39 -2.67 5.54 2.62
CA PRO A 39 -3.01 6.83 2.04
C PRO A 39 -3.29 7.87 3.12
N PHE A 40 -2.74 9.05 2.95
CA PHE A 40 -2.97 10.18 3.85
C PHE A 40 -3.23 11.45 3.07
N VAL A 41 -4.00 12.35 3.67
CA VAL A 41 -4.28 13.67 3.12
C VAL A 41 -3.26 14.65 3.67
N MET A 42 -2.59 15.35 2.79
CA MET A 42 -1.70 16.45 3.11
C MET A 42 -2.46 17.76 2.89
N TYR A 43 -2.94 18.35 3.98
CA TYR A 43 -3.57 19.67 3.98
C TYR A 43 -2.54 20.74 4.35
N ARG A 44 -2.57 21.85 3.64
CA ARG A 44 -1.70 22.98 3.93
C ARG A 44 -2.31 24.31 3.50
N ALA A 45 -1.98 25.34 4.23
CA ALA A 45 -2.39 26.70 4.00
C ALA A 45 -1.18 27.61 3.88
N TRP A 46 -1.12 28.39 2.83
CA TRP A 46 0.00 29.21 2.43
C TRP A 46 -0.34 30.69 2.38
N LYS A 47 0.65 31.54 2.69
CA LYS A 47 0.75 32.90 2.19
C LYS A 47 1.83 32.93 1.12
N VAL A 48 1.46 32.89 -0.13
CA VAL A 48 2.40 32.91 -1.26
C VAL A 48 2.04 34.03 -2.24
N PRO A 49 3.04 34.63 -2.89
CA PRO A 49 2.78 35.59 -3.96
C PRO A 49 1.99 34.96 -5.10
N THR A 50 1.18 35.78 -5.77
CA THR A 50 0.52 35.35 -7.01
C THR A 50 1.55 34.94 -8.04
N GLY A 51 1.36 33.78 -8.67
CA GLY A 51 2.27 33.32 -9.70
C GLY A 51 2.27 31.82 -9.89
N VAL A 52 3.25 31.34 -10.62
CA VAL A 52 3.52 29.90 -10.77
C VAL A 52 4.71 29.58 -9.89
N VAL A 53 4.55 28.60 -9.03
CA VAL A 53 5.59 28.14 -8.09
C VAL A 53 5.82 26.64 -8.24
N SER A 54 6.99 26.18 -7.85
CA SER A 54 7.32 24.77 -7.71
C SER A 54 7.19 24.39 -6.23
N GLU A 55 6.29 23.46 -5.91
CA GLU A 55 6.05 22.96 -4.55
C GLU A 55 6.66 21.58 -4.38
N GLU A 56 7.41 21.39 -3.30
CA GLU A 56 7.98 20.11 -2.89
C GLU A 56 7.81 19.92 -1.38
N VAL A 57 7.57 18.68 -0.94
CA VAL A 57 7.59 18.34 0.49
C VAL A 57 8.59 17.21 0.72
N ARG A 58 9.51 17.42 1.66
CA ARG A 58 10.52 16.44 2.07
C ARG A 58 10.20 15.91 3.45
N PHE A 59 10.20 14.60 3.55
CA PHE A 59 10.05 13.91 4.83
C PHE A 59 11.41 13.45 5.32
N ILE A 60 11.84 14.03 6.43
CA ILE A 60 13.11 13.73 7.09
C ILE A 60 12.80 12.85 8.28
N GLY A 61 13.34 11.65 8.28
CA GLY A 61 13.11 10.65 9.34
C GLY A 61 13.90 10.94 10.61
N PRO A 62 13.67 10.17 11.68
CA PRO A 62 14.39 10.27 12.94
C PRO A 62 15.92 10.15 12.79
N SER A 63 16.37 9.40 11.76
CA SER A 63 17.80 9.29 11.41
C SER A 63 18.41 10.55 10.79
N GLY A 64 17.61 11.58 10.51
CA GLY A 64 18.04 12.81 9.83
C GLY A 64 18.15 12.68 8.31
N ARG A 65 17.76 11.54 7.73
CA ARG A 65 17.77 11.34 6.28
C ARG A 65 16.42 11.71 5.65
N THR A 66 16.46 12.25 4.44
CA THR A 66 15.24 12.37 3.61
C THR A 66 14.84 10.97 3.15
N VAL A 67 13.69 10.50 3.60
CA VAL A 67 13.19 9.15 3.30
C VAL A 67 12.12 9.15 2.20
N TYR A 68 11.40 10.25 2.04
CA TYR A 68 10.40 10.40 0.99
C TYR A 68 10.34 11.86 0.51
N ARG A 69 10.01 12.02 -0.77
CA ARG A 69 9.77 13.33 -1.39
C ARG A 69 8.47 13.28 -2.18
N TRP A 70 7.61 14.23 -1.89
CA TRP A 70 6.42 14.50 -2.69
C TRP A 70 6.69 15.70 -3.59
N GLY A 71 6.30 15.62 -4.85
CA GLY A 71 6.61 16.65 -5.83
C GLY A 71 8.01 16.47 -6.46
N PRO A 72 8.58 17.52 -7.13
CA PRO A 72 8.00 18.86 -7.24
C PRO A 72 6.74 18.92 -8.09
N GLU A 73 5.75 19.66 -7.64
CA GLU A 73 4.52 19.96 -8.37
C GLU A 73 4.47 21.44 -8.77
N VAL A 74 4.10 21.72 -10.02
CA VAL A 74 3.93 23.09 -10.48
C VAL A 74 2.52 23.56 -10.12
N ARG A 75 2.44 24.56 -9.26
CA ARG A 75 1.19 25.14 -8.78
C ARG A 75 1.01 26.56 -9.26
N ARG A 76 -0.23 26.88 -9.63
CA ARG A 76 -0.60 28.25 -9.94
C ARG A 76 -1.28 28.86 -8.72
N MET A 77 -0.55 29.69 -7.99
CA MET A 77 -1.08 30.41 -6.85
C MET A 77 -1.86 31.63 -7.35
N LEU A 78 -3.15 31.65 -7.06
CA LEU A 78 -4.05 32.75 -7.48
C LEU A 78 -4.12 33.83 -6.41
N GLY A 79 -3.16 33.84 -5.48
CA GLY A 79 -3.19 34.63 -4.27
C GLY A 79 -3.49 36.09 -4.51
N SER A 80 -4.44 36.59 -3.79
CA SER A 80 -4.35 37.87 -3.12
C SER A 80 -3.63 37.63 -1.79
N MET A 81 -3.47 38.59 -0.91
CA MET A 81 -2.85 38.43 0.42
C MET A 81 -3.58 37.40 1.32
N ASP A 82 -4.50 36.62 0.76
CA ASP A 82 -5.31 35.61 1.40
C ASP A 82 -4.64 34.24 1.37
N LEU A 83 -5.00 33.42 2.35
CA LEU A 83 -4.55 32.04 2.46
C LEU A 83 -4.96 31.23 1.22
N THR A 84 -4.00 30.56 0.61
CA THR A 84 -4.27 29.51 -0.37
C THR A 84 -4.26 28.17 0.35
N GLU A 85 -5.34 27.42 0.26
CA GLU A 85 -5.46 26.09 0.85
C GLU A 85 -5.34 25.03 -0.23
N GLU A 86 -4.49 24.04 0.04
CA GLU A 86 -4.27 22.90 -0.85
C GLU A 86 -4.47 21.58 -0.10
N ARG A 87 -5.02 20.58 -0.80
CA ARG A 87 -5.22 19.22 -0.31
C ARG A 87 -4.78 18.24 -1.36
N ASP A 88 -3.85 17.37 -1.01
CA ASP A 88 -3.42 16.29 -1.88
C ASP A 88 -3.51 14.96 -1.14
N LEU A 89 -4.01 13.96 -1.84
CA LEU A 89 -3.97 12.57 -1.40
C LEU A 89 -2.62 11.97 -1.80
N VAL A 90 -1.86 11.53 -0.80
CA VAL A 90 -0.59 10.85 -0.99
C VAL A 90 -0.82 9.37 -0.74
N ASP A 91 -0.66 8.53 -1.76
CA ASP A 91 -0.97 7.10 -1.72
C ASP A 91 0.22 6.19 -2.10
N ASP A 92 1.38 6.79 -2.40
CA ASP A 92 2.58 6.09 -2.86
C ASP A 92 3.80 6.25 -1.92
N ALA A 93 3.63 6.96 -0.79
CA ALA A 93 4.71 7.23 0.14
C ALA A 93 5.28 5.96 0.77
N HIS A 94 6.60 5.95 0.95
CA HIS A 94 7.32 4.84 1.56
C HIS A 94 8.26 5.37 2.64
N PHE A 95 8.14 4.81 3.85
CA PHE A 95 8.97 5.16 5.00
C PHE A 95 9.68 3.90 5.50
N ASP A 96 11.00 3.93 5.56
CA ASP A 96 11.85 2.82 5.99
C ASP A 96 12.09 2.80 7.51
N GLU A 97 11.55 3.78 8.22
CA GLU A 97 11.60 3.91 9.68
C GLU A 97 10.27 4.45 10.23
N ASP A 98 10.05 4.32 11.52
CA ASP A 98 8.93 4.91 12.25
C ASP A 98 9.42 5.95 13.26
N GLY A 99 8.51 6.70 13.87
CA GLY A 99 8.82 7.74 14.83
C GLY A 99 8.31 9.12 14.41
N THR A 100 8.93 10.18 14.91
CA THR A 100 8.54 11.54 14.55
C THR A 100 9.41 12.03 13.40
N PHE A 101 8.75 12.34 12.30
CA PHE A 101 9.36 12.89 11.08
C PHE A 101 9.22 14.40 11.05
N LEU A 102 10.11 15.05 10.33
CA LEU A 102 9.99 16.45 9.97
C LEU A 102 9.56 16.55 8.51
N ALA A 103 8.39 17.11 8.26
CA ALA A 103 7.93 17.44 6.91
C ALA A 103 8.33 18.89 6.60
N SER A 104 9.31 19.06 5.71
CA SER A 104 9.80 20.37 5.25
C SER A 104 9.10 20.74 3.96
N PHE A 105 8.40 21.86 3.97
CA PHE A 105 7.66 22.41 2.84
C PHE A 105 8.51 23.42 2.10
N ILE A 106 8.62 23.25 0.80
CA ILE A 106 9.57 23.96 -0.05
C ILE A 106 8.82 24.60 -1.20
N ILE A 107 9.04 25.90 -1.41
CA ILE A 107 8.53 26.65 -2.55
C ILE A 107 9.72 27.22 -3.31
N ASP A 108 9.80 26.96 -4.61
CA ASP A 108 10.89 27.40 -5.50
C ASP A 108 12.30 27.12 -4.95
N GLY A 109 12.43 25.98 -4.21
CA GLY A 109 13.70 25.55 -3.63
C GLY A 109 14.00 26.11 -2.24
N GLU A 110 13.20 27.02 -1.69
CA GLU A 110 13.34 27.58 -0.35
C GLU A 110 12.39 26.91 0.65
N ILE A 111 12.89 26.55 1.84
CA ILE A 111 12.06 26.00 2.93
C ILE A 111 11.22 27.16 3.50
N VAL A 112 9.90 27.01 3.40
CA VAL A 112 8.93 28.04 3.83
C VAL A 112 8.17 27.62 5.11
N GLY A 113 8.37 26.41 5.58
CA GLY A 113 7.82 25.92 6.83
C GLY A 113 8.12 24.45 7.07
N GLU A 114 7.99 24.05 8.32
CA GLU A 114 8.23 22.67 8.75
C GLU A 114 7.22 22.26 9.81
N VAL A 115 6.78 21.01 9.76
CA VAL A 115 5.89 20.44 10.78
C VAL A 115 6.39 19.07 11.22
N GLN A 116 6.21 18.75 12.48
CA GLN A 116 6.45 17.41 12.99
C GLN A 116 5.25 16.50 12.68
N VAL A 117 5.53 15.34 12.14
CA VAL A 117 4.51 14.34 11.75
C VAL A 117 4.86 13.02 12.41
N PRO A 118 4.02 12.51 13.30
CA PRO A 118 4.21 11.17 13.84
C PRO A 118 3.91 10.13 12.76
N VAL A 119 4.82 9.19 12.60
CA VAL A 119 4.68 8.02 11.72
C VAL A 119 4.61 6.78 12.60
N TYR A 120 3.47 6.09 12.54
CA TYR A 120 3.18 4.95 13.40
C TYR A 120 3.23 3.66 12.59
N VAL A 121 3.89 2.64 13.15
CA VAL A 121 3.71 1.28 12.68
C VAL A 121 2.43 0.73 13.31
N GLN A 122 1.39 0.59 12.51
CA GLN A 122 0.19 -0.09 12.95
C GLN A 122 0.49 -1.58 13.03
N ALA A 123 0.38 -2.15 14.23
CA ALA A 123 0.53 -3.59 14.39
C ALA A 123 -0.45 -4.30 13.44
N ALA A 124 0.08 -5.18 12.59
CA ALA A 124 -0.79 -6.08 11.87
C ALA A 124 -1.54 -6.91 12.92
N PRO A 125 -2.87 -7.04 12.84
CA PRO A 125 -3.57 -7.90 13.76
C PRO A 125 -2.99 -9.30 13.63
N ASP A 126 -2.73 -9.93 14.76
CA ASP A 126 -2.10 -11.25 14.83
C ASP A 126 -2.90 -12.33 14.10
N LYS A 127 -4.18 -12.08 13.80
CA LYS A 127 -5.06 -13.05 13.11
C LYS A 127 -6.20 -12.37 12.36
N LEU A 128 -6.51 -12.91 11.18
CA LEU A 128 -7.76 -12.63 10.51
C LEU A 128 -8.96 -13.05 11.38
N PRO A 129 -10.12 -12.39 11.26
CA PRO A 129 -11.36 -12.89 11.83
C PRO A 129 -11.57 -14.36 11.45
N LYS A 130 -12.07 -15.15 12.38
CA LYS A 130 -12.23 -16.61 12.18
C LYS A 130 -13.04 -16.96 10.95
N GLU A 131 -14.06 -16.17 10.66
CA GLU A 131 -14.93 -16.34 9.49
C GLU A 131 -14.15 -16.15 8.17
N VAL A 132 -13.23 -15.19 8.14
CA VAL A 132 -12.35 -14.92 6.99
C VAL A 132 -11.34 -16.06 6.85
N GLU A 133 -10.69 -16.49 7.93
CA GLU A 133 -9.79 -17.66 7.91
C GLU A 133 -10.51 -18.92 7.42
N ASP A 134 -11.72 -19.17 7.93
CA ASP A 134 -12.52 -20.31 7.51
C ASP A 134 -12.91 -20.22 6.03
N GLY A 135 -13.17 -19.01 5.53
CA GLY A 135 -13.38 -18.74 4.11
C GLY A 135 -12.14 -19.10 3.29
N LEU A 136 -10.97 -18.61 3.68
CA LEU A 136 -9.68 -18.89 3.01
C LEU A 136 -9.33 -20.38 3.02
N ARG A 137 -9.56 -21.09 4.13
CA ARG A 137 -9.29 -22.54 4.24
C ARG A 137 -10.17 -23.37 3.31
N LYS A 138 -11.38 -22.94 3.05
CA LYS A 138 -12.41 -23.69 2.32
C LYS A 138 -12.57 -23.25 0.86
N SER A 139 -11.98 -22.12 0.47
CA SER A 139 -12.03 -21.58 -0.88
C SER A 139 -10.84 -22.06 -1.71
N ASP A 140 -11.08 -22.33 -2.98
CA ASP A 140 -10.02 -22.57 -3.96
C ASP A 140 -9.64 -21.31 -4.72
N VAL A 141 -10.45 -20.26 -4.63
CA VAL A 141 -10.28 -19.01 -5.37
C VAL A 141 -10.57 -17.82 -4.44
N ILE A 142 -9.71 -16.84 -4.52
CA ILE A 142 -9.91 -15.48 -4.00
C ILE A 142 -9.89 -14.51 -5.18
N TRP A 143 -10.38 -13.30 -4.98
CA TRP A 143 -10.14 -12.20 -5.92
C TRP A 143 -9.00 -11.35 -5.40
N VAL A 144 -8.01 -11.11 -6.25
CA VAL A 144 -6.89 -10.22 -5.96
C VAL A 144 -6.97 -9.04 -6.89
N GLY A 145 -6.81 -7.84 -6.35
CA GLY A 145 -6.91 -6.62 -7.10
C GLY A 145 -5.88 -5.58 -6.68
N ILE A 146 -5.64 -4.64 -7.59
CA ILE A 146 -4.88 -3.42 -7.33
C ILE A 146 -5.79 -2.22 -7.51
N GLU A 147 -5.56 -1.22 -6.69
CA GLU A 147 -6.16 0.10 -6.87
C GLU A 147 -5.12 1.04 -7.51
N HIS A 148 -5.51 1.68 -8.59
CA HIS A 148 -4.69 2.67 -9.27
C HIS A 148 -5.57 3.81 -9.74
N ARG A 149 -5.30 5.04 -9.29
CA ARG A 149 -6.04 6.27 -9.65
C ARG A 149 -7.56 6.12 -9.49
N GLY A 150 -7.99 5.57 -8.36
CA GLY A 150 -9.41 5.37 -8.03
C GLY A 150 -10.11 4.30 -8.87
N LYS A 151 -9.37 3.52 -9.67
CA LYS A 151 -9.89 2.36 -10.40
C LYS A 151 -9.32 1.08 -9.80
N ARG A 152 -10.20 0.12 -9.56
CA ARG A 152 -9.81 -1.20 -9.10
C ARG A 152 -9.83 -2.18 -10.26
N VAL A 153 -8.72 -2.90 -10.43
CA VAL A 153 -8.63 -4.04 -11.35
C VAL A 153 -8.49 -5.30 -10.52
N THR A 154 -9.47 -6.20 -10.59
CA THR A 154 -9.49 -7.46 -9.85
C THR A 154 -9.55 -8.66 -10.79
N ALA A 155 -8.91 -9.75 -10.38
CA ALA A 155 -9.00 -11.04 -11.07
C ALA A 155 -9.21 -12.18 -10.07
N PRO A 156 -9.94 -13.24 -10.45
CA PRO A 156 -10.01 -14.46 -9.68
C PRO A 156 -8.65 -15.17 -9.72
N VAL A 157 -8.17 -15.59 -8.54
CA VAL A 157 -6.84 -16.16 -8.36
C VAL A 157 -6.96 -17.41 -7.52
N TRP A 158 -6.44 -18.53 -8.01
CA TRP A 158 -6.24 -19.70 -7.16
C TRP A 158 -5.04 -19.50 -6.24
N PHE A 159 -5.10 -20.03 -5.06
CA PHE A 159 -4.14 -19.77 -4.00
C PHE A 159 -4.00 -20.97 -3.05
N ALA A 160 -3.00 -20.91 -2.18
CA ALA A 160 -2.90 -21.78 -1.04
C ALA A 160 -2.88 -20.97 0.26
N TYR A 161 -3.63 -21.44 1.26
CA TYR A 161 -3.63 -20.86 2.61
C TYR A 161 -3.02 -21.86 3.58
N LYS A 162 -1.93 -21.47 4.25
CA LYS A 162 -1.25 -22.32 5.23
C LYS A 162 -0.57 -21.47 6.29
N GLY A 163 -0.82 -21.80 7.56
CA GLY A 163 -0.16 -21.14 8.69
C GLY A 163 -0.43 -19.64 8.80
N GLY A 164 -1.64 -19.19 8.47
CA GLY A 164 -2.00 -17.75 8.49
C GLY A 164 -1.52 -16.98 7.27
N ARG A 165 -0.87 -17.64 6.29
CA ARG A 165 -0.28 -17.00 5.11
C ARG A 165 -0.99 -17.44 3.84
N ILE A 166 -1.18 -16.50 2.92
CA ILE A 166 -1.75 -16.73 1.59
C ILE A 166 -0.60 -16.77 0.59
N PHE A 167 -0.50 -17.83 -0.17
CA PHE A 167 0.48 -17.96 -1.24
C PHE A 167 -0.21 -17.93 -2.59
N VAL A 168 0.29 -17.10 -3.49
CA VAL A 168 -0.19 -16.99 -4.87
C VAL A 168 0.96 -17.17 -5.85
N LEU A 169 0.64 -17.71 -7.01
CA LEU A 169 1.57 -17.89 -8.12
C LEU A 169 1.13 -17.01 -9.27
N SER A 170 2.02 -16.17 -9.78
CA SER A 170 1.78 -15.32 -10.94
C SER A 170 2.80 -15.59 -12.03
N LYS A 171 2.36 -15.73 -13.26
CA LYS A 171 3.29 -15.84 -14.41
C LYS A 171 4.02 -14.51 -14.65
N ASN A 172 5.29 -14.60 -15.01
CA ASN A 172 6.14 -13.45 -15.35
C ASN A 172 6.33 -13.30 -16.85
N ALA A 173 6.17 -14.39 -17.62
CA ALA A 173 6.46 -14.42 -19.04
C ALA A 173 5.20 -14.67 -19.89
N PRO A 174 5.09 -14.07 -21.07
CA PRO A 174 4.10 -14.46 -22.08
C PRO A 174 4.26 -15.94 -22.42
N GLY A 175 3.14 -16.67 -22.53
CA GLY A 175 3.16 -18.10 -22.89
C GLY A 175 3.17 -19.07 -21.70
N ALA A 176 3.52 -18.65 -20.49
CA ALA A 176 3.30 -19.49 -19.32
C ALA A 176 1.80 -19.76 -19.12
N GLN A 177 1.45 -21.04 -18.86
CA GLN A 177 0.04 -21.47 -18.71
C GLN A 177 -0.59 -21.09 -17.36
N GLU A 178 0.15 -20.36 -16.53
CA GLU A 178 -0.27 -19.98 -15.21
C GLU A 178 -1.08 -18.67 -15.21
N GLN A 179 -1.82 -18.47 -14.13
CA GLN A 179 -2.60 -17.25 -13.94
C GLN A 179 -1.72 -16.00 -13.86
N THR A 180 -2.30 -14.85 -14.23
CA THR A 180 -1.73 -13.54 -13.93
C THR A 180 -2.44 -12.98 -12.71
N VAL A 181 -1.67 -12.62 -11.69
CA VAL A 181 -2.21 -12.01 -10.46
C VAL A 181 -2.00 -10.50 -10.55
N PRO A 182 -3.07 -9.68 -10.50
CA PRO A 182 -2.93 -8.24 -10.53
C PRO A 182 -1.96 -7.73 -9.46
N GLY A 183 -1.06 -6.86 -9.86
CA GLY A 183 -0.06 -6.27 -8.97
C GLY A 183 1.18 -7.12 -8.70
N ILE A 184 1.23 -8.38 -9.09
CA ILE A 184 2.42 -9.21 -8.90
C ILE A 184 3.18 -9.34 -10.22
N PRO A 185 4.52 -9.11 -10.22
CA PRO A 185 5.42 -9.00 -9.05
C PRO A 185 5.60 -7.60 -8.45
N GLY A 186 5.06 -6.54 -9.05
CA GLY A 186 5.48 -5.17 -8.76
C GLY A 186 4.75 -4.45 -7.61
N ALA A 187 3.52 -4.80 -7.29
CA ALA A 187 2.77 -4.14 -6.22
C ALA A 187 3.30 -4.55 -4.84
N ARG A 188 3.28 -3.61 -3.90
CA ARG A 188 3.61 -3.86 -2.50
C ARG A 188 2.38 -4.26 -1.68
N GLU A 189 1.20 -3.92 -2.18
CA GLU A 189 -0.09 -4.17 -1.54
C GLU A 189 -1.13 -4.52 -2.59
N VAL A 190 -2.03 -5.41 -2.23
CA VAL A 190 -3.18 -5.81 -3.02
C VAL A 190 -4.44 -5.85 -2.17
N VAL A 191 -5.59 -5.72 -2.82
CA VAL A 191 -6.88 -5.99 -2.19
C VAL A 191 -7.20 -7.46 -2.38
N VAL A 192 -7.56 -8.13 -1.31
CA VAL A 192 -8.02 -9.53 -1.32
C VAL A 192 -9.50 -9.55 -0.97
N VAL A 193 -10.30 -10.19 -1.83
CA VAL A 193 -11.72 -10.42 -1.60
C VAL A 193 -11.97 -11.92 -1.52
N THR A 194 -12.59 -12.37 -0.45
CA THR A 194 -12.95 -13.76 -0.23
C THR A 194 -14.43 -13.92 0.06
N ARG A 195 -15.00 -15.09 -0.24
CA ARG A 195 -16.40 -15.40 0.06
C ARG A 195 -16.54 -15.93 1.47
N ARG A 196 -17.56 -15.49 2.19
CA ARG A 196 -18.01 -16.18 3.41
C ARG A 196 -18.73 -17.48 3.04
N LYS A 197 -18.39 -18.56 3.73
CA LYS A 197 -19.11 -19.82 3.54
C LYS A 197 -20.53 -19.71 4.09
N GLY A 198 -21.51 -20.10 3.29
CA GLY A 198 -22.92 -20.30 3.71
C GLY A 198 -23.87 -19.14 3.42
N ARG A 199 -23.42 -18.05 2.81
CA ARG A 199 -24.28 -16.99 2.25
C ARG A 199 -23.69 -16.54 0.93
N ASP A 200 -24.40 -16.72 -0.16
CA ASP A 200 -23.95 -16.45 -1.54
C ASP A 200 -23.61 -14.98 -1.85
N THR A 201 -23.81 -14.07 -0.90
CA THR A 201 -23.69 -12.64 -1.12
C THR A 201 -22.73 -11.90 -0.17
N SER A 202 -22.15 -12.57 0.82
CA SER A 202 -21.26 -11.90 1.77
C SER A 202 -19.79 -12.09 1.36
N LEU A 203 -19.17 -11.00 0.94
CA LEU A 203 -17.75 -10.90 0.64
C LEU A 203 -17.04 -10.24 1.82
N ASP A 204 -15.89 -10.79 2.19
CA ASP A 204 -14.95 -10.12 3.08
C ASP A 204 -13.84 -9.53 2.25
N GLU A 205 -13.51 -8.29 2.51
CA GLU A 205 -12.45 -7.57 1.82
C GLU A 205 -11.39 -7.12 2.82
N PHE A 206 -10.14 -7.32 2.46
CA PHE A 206 -9.01 -6.83 3.25
C PHE A 206 -7.82 -6.53 2.34
N TYR A 207 -6.95 -5.66 2.82
CA TYR A 207 -5.68 -5.41 2.16
C TYR A 207 -4.64 -6.44 2.59
N ALA A 208 -3.73 -6.76 1.70
CA ALA A 208 -2.62 -7.66 1.99
C ALA A 208 -1.31 -7.11 1.45
N ALA A 209 -0.29 -7.07 2.28
CA ALA A 209 1.06 -6.76 1.86
C ALA A 209 1.59 -7.88 0.97
N VAL A 210 2.25 -7.51 -0.12
CA VAL A 210 2.83 -8.44 -1.09
C VAL A 210 4.32 -8.59 -0.84
N ARG A 211 4.76 -9.82 -0.63
CA ARG A 211 6.17 -10.16 -0.51
C ARG A 211 6.53 -11.25 -1.55
N PRO A 212 7.23 -10.92 -2.63
CA PRO A 212 7.82 -11.93 -3.51
C PRO A 212 8.77 -12.82 -2.72
N LEU A 213 8.73 -14.12 -2.99
CA LEU A 213 9.55 -15.12 -2.31
C LEU A 213 10.70 -15.54 -3.20
N GLU A 214 11.86 -15.82 -2.58
CA GLU A 214 13.06 -16.26 -3.26
C GLU A 214 13.74 -17.40 -2.49
N GLY A 215 14.65 -18.11 -3.16
CA GLY A 215 15.46 -19.15 -2.54
C GLY A 215 14.65 -20.23 -1.82
N PRO A 216 15.06 -20.60 -0.58
CA PRO A 216 14.40 -21.68 0.18
C PRO A 216 12.94 -21.41 0.50
N GLU A 217 12.54 -20.13 0.69
CA GLU A 217 11.16 -19.76 0.95
C GLU A 217 10.27 -19.98 -0.28
N TRP A 218 10.79 -19.65 -1.48
CA TRP A 218 10.12 -19.94 -2.74
C TRP A 218 9.86 -21.44 -2.90
N GLU A 219 10.87 -22.29 -2.64
CA GLU A 219 10.76 -23.75 -2.74
C GLU A 219 9.70 -24.32 -1.76
N GLN A 220 9.66 -23.78 -0.56
CA GLN A 220 8.68 -24.18 0.44
C GLN A 220 7.26 -23.80 0.04
N ALA A 221 7.07 -22.58 -0.45
CA ALA A 221 5.78 -22.10 -0.93
C ALA A 221 5.32 -22.82 -2.20
N ALA A 222 6.25 -23.13 -3.12
CA ALA A 222 5.96 -23.91 -4.31
C ALA A 222 5.40 -25.31 -3.98
N LYS A 223 5.97 -25.99 -2.96
CA LYS A 223 5.44 -27.26 -2.48
C LYS A 223 4.01 -27.13 -1.94
N VAL A 224 3.75 -26.08 -1.15
CA VAL A 224 2.41 -25.82 -0.59
C VAL A 224 1.39 -25.57 -1.71
N LEU A 225 1.75 -24.79 -2.72
CA LEU A 225 0.91 -24.51 -3.88
C LEU A 225 0.69 -25.77 -4.74
N ALA A 226 1.73 -26.55 -5.00
CA ALA A 226 1.64 -27.78 -5.77
C ALA A 226 0.78 -28.84 -5.07
N ASP A 227 0.91 -28.99 -3.76
CA ASP A 227 0.09 -29.90 -2.95
C ASP A 227 -1.40 -29.52 -2.98
N ARG A 228 -1.70 -28.21 -2.94
CA ARG A 228 -3.09 -27.71 -3.07
C ARG A 228 -3.68 -27.99 -4.46
N ARG A 229 -2.84 -28.02 -5.49
CA ARG A 229 -3.23 -28.22 -6.88
C ARG A 229 -3.32 -29.69 -7.30
N ARG A 230 -2.83 -30.60 -6.48
CA ARG A 230 -2.67 -32.06 -6.73
C ARG A 230 -3.92 -32.73 -7.35
N SER A 231 -5.09 -32.23 -7.03
CA SER A 231 -6.34 -32.79 -7.54
C SER A 231 -6.69 -32.35 -8.96
N ARG A 232 -5.90 -31.45 -9.57
CA ARG A 232 -6.31 -30.79 -10.83
C ARG A 232 -5.34 -30.92 -12.00
N VAL A 233 -4.01 -30.99 -11.78
CA VAL A 233 -3.01 -30.96 -12.87
C VAL A 233 -1.70 -31.63 -12.45
N GLY A 234 -1.36 -32.74 -13.12
CA GLY A 234 -0.01 -33.33 -13.16
C GLY A 234 0.70 -33.66 -11.83
N ALA A 235 1.92 -34.17 -11.92
CA ALA A 235 2.74 -34.43 -10.75
C ALA A 235 3.28 -33.12 -10.11
N PRO A 236 3.26 -32.97 -8.78
CA PRO A 236 3.70 -31.75 -8.11
C PRO A 236 5.12 -31.31 -8.49
N ALA A 237 6.03 -32.25 -8.68
CA ALA A 237 7.43 -31.97 -9.04
C ALA A 237 7.58 -31.34 -10.44
N GLU A 238 6.78 -31.76 -11.40
CA GLU A 238 6.78 -31.20 -12.76
C GLU A 238 6.26 -29.76 -12.75
N SER A 239 5.20 -29.49 -11.99
CA SER A 239 4.67 -28.14 -11.81
C SER A 239 5.70 -27.20 -11.21
N ILE A 240 6.39 -27.61 -10.13
CA ILE A 240 7.43 -26.79 -9.47
C ILE A 240 8.56 -26.50 -10.45
N THR A 241 8.98 -27.50 -11.24
CA THR A 241 10.02 -27.30 -12.24
C THR A 241 9.60 -26.32 -13.34
N ALA A 242 8.36 -26.41 -13.81
CA ALA A 242 7.82 -25.48 -14.81
C ALA A 242 7.67 -24.03 -14.28
N TRP A 243 7.41 -23.85 -12.99
CA TRP A 243 7.27 -22.52 -12.39
C TRP A 243 8.60 -21.81 -12.19
N ARG A 244 9.67 -22.59 -12.02
CA ARG A 244 11.02 -22.04 -11.80
C ARG A 244 11.46 -21.20 -12.99
N GLY A 245 11.76 -19.93 -12.75
CA GLY A 245 12.16 -18.99 -13.80
C GLY A 245 11.02 -18.40 -14.65
N SER A 246 9.81 -18.97 -14.61
CA SER A 246 8.66 -18.48 -15.38
C SER A 246 7.59 -17.81 -14.55
N CYS A 247 7.62 -17.99 -13.23
CA CYS A 247 6.62 -17.49 -12.31
C CYS A 247 7.23 -16.85 -11.06
N THR A 248 6.54 -15.86 -10.53
CA THR A 248 6.76 -15.34 -9.19
C THR A 248 5.80 -16.01 -8.23
N ILE A 249 6.30 -16.48 -7.10
CA ILE A 249 5.47 -16.81 -5.94
C ILE A 249 5.53 -15.66 -4.97
N ALA A 250 4.38 -15.19 -4.53
CA ALA A 250 4.28 -14.15 -3.52
C ALA A 250 3.49 -14.64 -2.31
N GLU A 251 3.93 -14.19 -1.15
CA GLU A 251 3.18 -14.26 0.08
C GLU A 251 2.35 -13.00 0.22
N LEU A 252 1.05 -13.18 0.47
CA LEU A 252 0.14 -12.12 0.81
C LEU A 252 -0.13 -12.19 2.31
N THR A 253 0.36 -11.20 3.03
CA THR A 253 0.13 -11.08 4.47
C THR A 253 -1.05 -10.14 4.70
N PRO A 254 -2.16 -10.63 5.26
CA PRO A 254 -3.31 -9.78 5.52
C PRO A 254 -2.95 -8.57 6.36
N VAL A 255 -3.52 -7.46 5.96
CA VAL A 255 -3.43 -6.20 6.66
C VAL A 255 -4.85 -5.83 7.03
N VAL A 256 -5.20 -5.92 8.29
CA VAL A 256 -6.56 -5.60 8.71
C VAL A 256 -6.67 -4.09 8.88
N LYS A 257 -7.53 -3.47 8.08
CA LYS A 257 -8.06 -2.15 8.40
C LYS A 257 -9.03 -2.33 9.58
N THR A 258 -8.70 -1.80 10.73
CA THR A 258 -9.67 -1.59 11.80
C THR A 258 -10.48 -0.34 11.52
#